data_8d1c90f2ceeadc262fbffa51ebe8db89
#
_entry.id   8d1c90f2ceeadc262fbffa51ebe8db89
#
_cell.length_a   1.000
_cell.length_b   1.000
_cell.length_c   1.000
_cell.angle_alpha   90.00
_cell.angle_beta   90.00
_cell.angle_gamma   90.00
#
_symmetry.space_group_name_H-M   'P 1'
#
loop_
_entity.id
_entity.type
_entity.pdbx_description
1 polymer ?
#
loop_
_entity_poly.entity_id
_entity_poly.type
_entity_poly.pdbx_seq_one_letter_code
_entity_poly.pdbx_strand_id
1 'polypeptide(L)'
;EELQKVSKGCYDDNVDLTYSLVKVPHRRFIYISSIQIPPRFMTPYAIFKQIAEYIVQNNCRNHLILRISCFLPQRKKQSSFFKIVNGEDITLTEDSVNDVIYCENIYDAIESDLSGIKCLVSRKTITTKKTAELFNSDTKFGTYHYDVGNLQSDIDIGKTSEEILKEFF
;
A
#
# COMPACT_ATOMS: atom_id res chain seq x y z
N GLU A 1 11.65 -9.97 21.80
CA GLU A 1 12.13 -8.58 21.96
C GLU A 1 12.13 -7.82 20.63
N GLU A 2 12.63 -8.38 19.51
CA GLU A 2 12.70 -7.70 18.21
C GLU A 2 11.30 -7.44 17.62
N LEU A 3 10.40 -8.41 17.68
CA LEU A 3 9.00 -8.24 17.25
C LEU A 3 8.26 -7.18 18.10
N GLN A 4 8.58 -7.06 19.40
CA GLN A 4 8.00 -6.03 20.25
C GLN A 4 8.52 -4.63 19.89
N LYS A 5 9.80 -4.50 19.55
CA LYS A 5 10.38 -3.22 19.10
C LYS A 5 9.80 -2.76 17.76
N VAL A 6 9.67 -3.69 16.79
CA VAL A 6 9.04 -3.40 15.48
C VAL A 6 7.58 -3.02 15.66
N SER A 7 6.84 -3.72 16.52
CA SER A 7 5.43 -3.40 16.81
C SER A 7 5.27 -2.04 17.48
N LYS A 8 6.17 -1.70 18.44
CA LYS A 8 6.15 -0.40 19.11
C LYS A 8 6.45 0.74 18.14
N GLY A 9 7.51 0.66 17.35
CA GLY A 9 7.83 1.69 16.36
C GLY A 9 6.69 1.89 15.35
N CYS A 10 6.06 0.80 14.91
CA CYS A 10 4.91 0.88 14.00
C CYS A 10 3.70 1.55 14.67
N TYR A 11 3.47 1.33 15.97
CA TYR A 11 2.44 2.02 16.75
C TYR A 11 2.75 3.52 16.88
N ASP A 12 3.95 3.85 17.31
CA ASP A 12 4.40 5.23 17.52
C ASP A 12 4.25 6.05 16.22
N ASP A 13 4.68 5.49 15.08
CA ASP A 13 4.64 6.16 13.77
C ASP A 13 3.22 6.29 13.19
N ASN A 14 2.33 5.34 13.44
CA ASN A 14 1.00 5.35 12.83
C ASN A 14 -0.07 5.90 13.78
N VAL A 15 -0.01 5.60 15.06
CA VAL A 15 -1.06 5.98 16.03
C VAL A 15 -0.70 7.26 16.76
N ASP A 16 0.41 7.27 17.50
CA ASP A 16 0.78 8.40 18.38
C ASP A 16 1.12 9.64 17.55
N LEU A 17 1.87 9.49 16.46
CA LEU A 17 2.17 10.59 15.56
C LEU A 17 0.90 11.16 14.94
N THR A 18 0.01 10.30 14.41
CA THR A 18 -1.26 10.74 13.83
C THR A 18 -2.11 11.48 14.87
N TYR A 19 -2.23 10.94 16.09
CA TYR A 19 -2.97 11.60 17.17
C TYR A 19 -2.40 12.97 17.56
N SER A 20 -1.10 13.13 17.45
CA SER A 20 -0.43 14.42 17.69
C SER A 20 -0.67 15.40 16.55
N LEU A 21 -0.58 14.93 15.29
CA LEU A 21 -0.71 15.77 14.10
C LEU A 21 -2.13 16.29 13.87
N VAL A 22 -3.17 15.50 14.19
CA VAL A 22 -4.57 15.96 14.02
C VAL A 22 -4.93 17.13 14.91
N LYS A 23 -4.14 17.41 15.97
CA LYS A 23 -4.30 18.56 16.87
C LYS A 23 -3.67 19.85 16.33
N VAL A 24 -2.80 19.75 15.32
CA VAL A 24 -2.17 20.91 14.69
C VAL A 24 -3.21 21.59 13.77
N PRO A 25 -3.38 22.93 13.81
CA PRO A 25 -4.29 23.61 12.92
C PRO A 25 -3.98 23.31 11.44
N HIS A 26 -5.00 22.89 10.68
CA HIS A 26 -4.87 22.55 9.27
C HIS A 26 -6.16 22.90 8.51
N ARG A 27 -6.03 23.15 7.19
CA ARG A 27 -7.18 23.35 6.30
C ARG A 27 -7.74 22.02 5.80
N ARG A 28 -6.85 21.06 5.55
CA ARG A 28 -7.17 19.71 5.08
C ARG A 28 -6.13 18.76 5.67
N PHE A 29 -6.58 17.63 6.18
CA PHE A 29 -5.68 16.58 6.69
C PHE A 29 -5.63 15.43 5.69
N ILE A 30 -4.43 15.06 5.23
CA ILE A 30 -4.24 13.95 4.30
C ILE A 30 -3.49 12.84 5.01
N TYR A 31 -4.09 11.66 5.03
CA TYR A 31 -3.51 10.47 5.63
C TYR A 31 -3.30 9.38 4.59
N ILE A 32 -2.04 8.95 4.42
CA ILE A 32 -1.69 7.84 3.54
C ILE A 32 -1.85 6.54 4.31
N SER A 33 -2.87 5.79 3.96
CA SER A 33 -3.23 4.51 4.55
C SER A 33 -2.86 3.35 3.61
N SER A 34 -3.44 2.18 3.81
CA SER A 34 -3.09 0.96 3.09
C SER A 34 -4.33 0.20 2.63
N ILE A 35 -4.24 -0.46 1.47
CA ILE A 35 -5.25 -1.40 0.98
C ILE A 35 -5.39 -2.66 1.85
N GLN A 36 -4.53 -2.86 2.83
CA GLN A 36 -4.66 -3.94 3.81
C GLN A 36 -5.82 -3.70 4.81
N ILE A 37 -6.53 -2.57 4.70
CA ILE A 37 -7.65 -2.20 5.54
C ILE A 37 -8.97 -2.30 4.76
N PRO A 38 -10.04 -2.90 5.28
CA PRO A 38 -10.14 -3.60 6.58
C PRO A 38 -9.17 -4.76 6.64
N PRO A 39 -8.61 -5.07 7.82
CA PRO A 39 -7.53 -6.03 7.91
C PRO A 39 -7.98 -7.42 7.46
N ARG A 40 -7.67 -7.76 6.23
CA ARG A 40 -7.75 -9.14 5.73
C ARG A 40 -6.68 -9.99 6.40
N PHE A 41 -5.60 -9.33 6.79
CA PHE A 41 -4.49 -9.87 7.57
C PHE A 41 -4.45 -9.12 8.89
N MET A 42 -4.62 -9.81 10.01
CA MET A 42 -4.55 -9.24 11.36
C MET A 42 -3.09 -8.93 11.75
N THR A 43 -2.40 -8.16 10.91
CA THR A 43 -1.05 -7.70 11.21
C THR A 43 -1.10 -6.46 12.09
N PRO A 44 -0.12 -6.26 13.00
CA PRO A 44 -0.01 -5.02 13.78
C PRO A 44 -0.04 -3.78 12.89
N TYR A 45 0.61 -3.83 11.73
CA TYR A 45 0.61 -2.72 10.76
C TYR A 45 -0.81 -2.37 10.29
N ALA A 46 -1.60 -3.35 9.84
CA ALA A 46 -2.96 -3.12 9.36
C ALA A 46 -3.87 -2.58 10.48
N ILE A 47 -3.75 -3.12 11.69
CA ILE A 47 -4.50 -2.67 12.86
C ILE A 47 -4.16 -1.21 13.20
N PHE A 48 -2.88 -0.86 13.25
CA PHE A 48 -2.46 0.51 13.60
C PHE A 48 -2.84 1.52 12.52
N LYS A 49 -2.76 1.14 11.24
CA LYS A 49 -3.30 1.96 10.15
C LYS A 49 -4.80 2.20 10.32
N GLN A 50 -5.57 1.18 10.68
CA GLN A 50 -7.02 1.32 10.91
C GLN A 50 -7.33 2.22 12.11
N ILE A 51 -6.59 2.10 13.22
CA ILE A 51 -6.71 3.00 14.37
C ILE A 51 -6.42 4.44 13.95
N ALA A 52 -5.37 4.67 13.17
CA ALA A 52 -5.02 6.00 12.68
C ALA A 52 -6.10 6.59 11.75
N GLU A 53 -6.70 5.80 10.87
CA GLU A 53 -7.86 6.24 10.07
C GLU A 53 -9.01 6.71 10.96
N TYR A 54 -9.32 5.93 12.01
CA TYR A 54 -10.36 6.28 12.98
C TYR A 54 -10.05 7.60 13.71
N ILE A 55 -8.78 7.81 14.10
CA ILE A 55 -8.33 9.07 14.71
C ILE A 55 -8.57 10.23 13.74
N VAL A 56 -8.18 10.11 12.47
CA VAL A 56 -8.35 11.16 11.47
C VAL A 56 -9.84 11.48 11.27
N GLN A 57 -10.68 10.47 11.07
CA GLN A 57 -12.12 10.65 10.84
C GLN A 57 -12.82 11.36 11.99
N ASN A 58 -12.42 11.11 13.23
CA ASN A 58 -13.06 11.69 14.40
C ASN A 58 -12.51 13.07 14.78
N ASN A 59 -11.33 13.47 14.31
CA ASN A 59 -10.70 14.72 14.69
C ASN A 59 -10.56 15.73 13.54
N CYS A 60 -10.63 15.29 12.28
CA CYS A 60 -10.42 16.15 11.13
C CYS A 60 -11.68 16.24 10.28
N ARG A 61 -12.38 17.38 10.35
CA ARG A 61 -13.63 17.60 9.59
C ARG A 61 -13.42 17.56 8.07
N ASN A 62 -12.31 18.12 7.60
CA ASN A 62 -11.88 18.09 6.21
C ASN A 62 -10.65 17.18 6.08
N HIS A 63 -10.86 15.95 5.62
CA HIS A 63 -9.78 14.97 5.49
C HIS A 63 -9.88 14.17 4.20
N LEU A 64 -8.73 13.67 3.77
CA LEU A 64 -8.58 12.64 2.76
C LEU A 64 -7.76 11.49 3.34
N ILE A 65 -8.31 10.31 3.36
CA ILE A 65 -7.61 9.07 3.72
C ILE A 65 -7.43 8.27 2.44
N LEU A 66 -6.21 8.13 1.97
CA LEU A 66 -5.88 7.35 0.79
C LEU A 66 -5.40 5.96 1.20
N ARG A 67 -6.20 4.93 0.92
CA ARG A 67 -5.77 3.53 1.00
C ARG A 67 -5.06 3.17 -0.29
N ILE A 68 -3.74 3.13 -0.24
CA ILE A 68 -2.90 2.90 -1.41
C ILE A 68 -2.32 1.49 -1.43
N SER A 69 -2.03 0.99 -2.62
CA SER A 69 -1.25 -0.22 -2.86
C SER A 69 0.25 0.04 -2.78
N CYS A 70 1.05 -0.94 -3.19
CA CYS A 70 2.47 -0.75 -3.45
C CYS A 70 2.65 0.31 -4.56
N PHE A 71 3.64 1.19 -4.44
CA PHE A 71 3.88 2.24 -5.42
C PHE A 71 5.32 2.29 -5.91
N LEU A 72 5.49 2.71 -7.16
CA LEU A 72 6.78 2.91 -7.82
C LEU A 72 7.01 4.40 -8.08
N PRO A 73 8.26 4.91 -8.01
CA PRO A 73 9.46 4.19 -7.60
C PRO A 73 9.53 3.99 -6.08
N GLN A 74 9.87 2.80 -5.66
CA GLN A 74 10.27 2.55 -4.28
C GLN A 74 11.78 2.72 -4.14
N ARG A 75 12.23 3.60 -3.27
CA ARG A 75 13.67 3.80 -3.00
C ARG A 75 14.36 2.57 -2.39
N LYS A 76 13.59 1.65 -1.81
CA LYS A 76 14.13 0.44 -1.18
C LYS A 76 14.00 -0.74 -2.16
N LYS A 77 15.14 -1.33 -2.51
CA LYS A 77 15.27 -2.59 -3.27
C LYS A 77 14.62 -3.82 -2.60
N GLN A 78 13.72 -3.62 -1.64
CA GLN A 78 13.16 -4.69 -0.80
C GLN A 78 11.72 -5.09 -1.17
N SER A 79 11.09 -4.43 -2.16
CA SER A 79 9.78 -4.86 -2.59
C SER A 79 9.85 -6.20 -3.34
N SER A 80 8.81 -7.00 -3.22
CA SER A 80 8.72 -8.27 -3.93
C SER A 80 8.88 -8.11 -5.45
N PHE A 81 8.42 -7.01 -6.02
CA PHE A 81 8.59 -6.72 -7.46
C PHE A 81 10.05 -6.57 -7.85
N PHE A 82 10.83 -5.75 -7.13
CA PHE A 82 12.27 -5.59 -7.40
C PHE A 82 13.04 -6.90 -7.23
N LYS A 83 12.69 -7.69 -6.20
CA LYS A 83 13.31 -9.00 -5.99
C LYS A 83 13.02 -9.94 -7.16
N ILE A 84 11.76 -10.02 -7.60
CA ILE A 84 11.38 -10.85 -8.74
C ILE A 84 12.15 -10.43 -10.00
N VAL A 85 12.18 -9.14 -10.32
CA VAL A 85 12.89 -8.63 -11.51
C VAL A 85 14.38 -8.99 -11.48
N ASN A 86 14.99 -9.00 -10.28
CA ASN A 86 16.40 -9.36 -10.10
C ASN A 86 16.65 -10.88 -9.95
N GLY A 87 15.61 -11.73 -10.03
CA GLY A 87 15.76 -13.18 -9.82
C GLY A 87 16.07 -13.58 -8.36
N GLU A 88 15.77 -12.69 -7.41
CA GLU A 88 15.98 -12.95 -5.99
C GLU A 88 14.78 -13.75 -5.40
N ASP A 89 15.07 -14.63 -4.44
CA ASP A 89 14.05 -15.40 -3.73
C ASP A 89 13.11 -14.48 -2.94
N ILE A 90 11.82 -14.82 -2.93
CA ILE A 90 10.79 -14.09 -2.22
C ILE A 90 10.04 -14.98 -1.23
N THR A 91 9.39 -14.37 -0.25
CA THR A 91 8.59 -15.09 0.76
C THR A 91 7.17 -15.42 0.31
N LEU A 92 6.68 -14.73 -0.73
CA LEU A 92 5.31 -14.87 -1.22
C LEU A 92 5.12 -16.17 -2.04
N THR A 93 3.91 -16.73 -1.96
CA THR A 93 3.50 -17.85 -2.84
C THR A 93 3.31 -17.38 -4.28
N GLU A 94 3.35 -18.30 -5.26
CA GLU A 94 3.12 -17.99 -6.69
C GLU A 94 1.76 -17.36 -6.97
N ASP A 95 0.73 -17.77 -6.25
CA ASP A 95 -0.65 -17.32 -6.37
C ASP A 95 -0.98 -16.06 -5.55
N SER A 96 -0.01 -15.53 -4.82
CA SER A 96 -0.18 -14.25 -4.12
C SER A 96 -0.57 -13.14 -5.09
N VAL A 97 -1.58 -12.35 -4.72
CA VAL A 97 -2.13 -11.27 -5.55
C VAL A 97 -1.64 -9.93 -5.03
N ASN A 98 -1.02 -9.19 -5.89
CA ASN A 98 -0.43 -7.88 -5.60
C ASN A 98 -1.05 -6.78 -6.47
N ASP A 99 -0.90 -5.56 -6.04
CA ASP A 99 -1.28 -4.37 -6.79
C ASP A 99 -0.17 -3.34 -6.74
N VAL A 100 0.00 -2.58 -7.81
CA VAL A 100 1.02 -1.54 -7.91
C VAL A 100 0.50 -0.32 -8.67
N ILE A 101 0.89 0.86 -8.19
CA ILE A 101 0.58 2.16 -8.79
C ILE A 101 1.86 2.97 -8.97
N TYR A 102 1.81 4.09 -9.71
CA TYR A 102 2.89 5.07 -9.72
C TYR A 102 2.79 6.04 -8.53
N CYS A 103 3.92 6.55 -8.10
CA CYS A 103 3.99 7.60 -7.07
C CYS A 103 3.20 8.85 -7.48
N GLU A 104 3.23 9.19 -8.78
CA GLU A 104 2.52 10.31 -9.38
C GLU A 104 1.00 10.21 -9.16
N ASN A 105 0.43 9.00 -9.18
CA ASN A 105 -1.00 8.82 -8.92
C ASN A 105 -1.40 9.23 -7.49
N ILE A 106 -0.49 9.04 -6.53
CA ILE A 106 -0.71 9.49 -5.14
C ILE A 106 -0.70 11.03 -5.11
N TYR A 107 0.23 11.65 -5.83
CA TYR A 107 0.33 13.09 -5.90
C TYR A 107 -0.92 13.72 -6.52
N ASP A 108 -1.38 13.19 -7.67
CA ASP A 108 -2.60 13.63 -8.33
C ASP A 108 -3.82 13.53 -7.41
N ALA A 109 -3.92 12.43 -6.63
CA ALA A 109 -4.98 12.25 -5.65
C ALA A 109 -4.90 13.28 -4.49
N ILE A 110 -3.71 13.65 -4.05
CA ILE A 110 -3.49 14.66 -3.01
C ILE A 110 -3.92 16.04 -3.49
N GLU A 111 -3.58 16.41 -4.73
CA GLU A 111 -3.90 17.71 -5.33
C GLU A 111 -5.39 17.85 -5.73
N SER A 112 -6.13 16.74 -5.77
CA SER A 112 -7.53 16.74 -6.10
C SER A 112 -8.43 17.23 -4.94
N ASP A 113 -9.69 17.55 -5.24
CA ASP A 113 -10.72 17.92 -4.26
C ASP A 113 -11.38 16.71 -3.57
N LEU A 114 -10.80 15.52 -3.69
CA LEU A 114 -11.31 14.31 -3.07
C LEU A 114 -11.32 14.42 -1.54
N SER A 115 -12.32 13.85 -0.89
CA SER A 115 -12.45 13.85 0.56
C SER A 115 -12.97 12.50 1.08
N GLY A 116 -12.86 12.29 2.39
CA GLY A 116 -13.22 11.03 3.03
C GLY A 116 -12.21 9.91 2.76
N ILE A 117 -12.66 8.66 2.80
CA ILE A 117 -11.82 7.50 2.54
C ILE A 117 -11.89 7.17 1.05
N LYS A 118 -10.72 7.04 0.42
CA LYS A 118 -10.57 6.70 -0.99
C LYS A 118 -9.56 5.56 -1.17
N CYS A 119 -9.87 4.64 -2.07
CA CYS A 119 -8.98 3.57 -2.47
C CYS A 119 -8.28 3.96 -3.78
N LEU A 120 -6.96 3.80 -3.82
CA LEU A 120 -6.14 4.09 -4.99
C LEU A 120 -5.35 2.84 -5.36
N VAL A 121 -5.81 2.14 -6.39
CA VAL A 121 -5.25 0.89 -6.89
C VAL A 121 -5.26 0.87 -8.42
N SER A 122 -4.54 -0.06 -9.02
CA SER A 122 -4.57 -0.27 -10.46
C SER A 122 -5.94 -0.82 -10.93
N ARG A 123 -6.21 -0.73 -12.23
CA ARG A 123 -7.43 -1.31 -12.82
C ARG A 123 -7.52 -2.83 -12.66
N LYS A 124 -6.37 -3.50 -12.55
CA LYS A 124 -6.28 -4.94 -12.40
C LYS A 124 -5.00 -5.33 -11.67
N THR A 125 -5.15 -6.13 -10.64
CA THR A 125 -4.06 -6.73 -9.88
C THR A 125 -3.25 -7.74 -10.71
N ILE A 126 -2.11 -8.15 -10.18
CA ILE A 126 -1.22 -9.13 -10.81
C ILE A 126 -0.79 -10.20 -9.80
N THR A 127 -0.70 -11.46 -10.23
CA THR A 127 -0.14 -12.51 -9.37
C THR A 127 1.39 -12.47 -9.34
N THR A 128 1.96 -12.97 -8.26
CA THR A 128 3.41 -13.09 -8.11
C THR A 128 4.03 -13.92 -9.23
N LYS A 129 3.39 -15.05 -9.58
CA LYS A 129 3.78 -15.90 -10.73
C LYS A 129 3.76 -15.12 -12.05
N LYS A 130 2.67 -14.38 -12.31
CA LYS A 130 2.56 -13.60 -13.54
C LYS A 130 3.63 -12.51 -13.62
N THR A 131 4.01 -11.93 -12.49
CA THR A 131 5.13 -10.98 -12.42
C THR A 131 6.46 -11.66 -12.79
N ALA A 132 6.74 -12.85 -12.27
CA ALA A 132 7.96 -13.59 -12.61
C ALA A 132 7.99 -13.99 -14.10
N GLU A 133 6.87 -14.47 -14.65
CA GLU A 133 6.74 -14.77 -16.09
C GLU A 133 6.99 -13.53 -16.96
N LEU A 134 6.49 -12.36 -16.53
CA LEU A 134 6.63 -11.10 -17.27
C LEU A 134 8.09 -10.71 -17.49
N PHE A 135 8.95 -10.99 -16.53
CA PHE A 135 10.38 -10.64 -16.55
C PHE A 135 11.30 -11.83 -16.79
N ASN A 136 10.76 -13.00 -17.15
CA ASN A 136 11.53 -14.25 -17.30
C ASN A 136 12.43 -14.53 -16.10
N SER A 137 11.89 -14.36 -14.91
CA SER A 137 12.64 -14.44 -13.65
C SER A 137 12.67 -15.85 -13.10
N ASP A 138 13.83 -16.28 -12.64
CA ASP A 138 14.06 -17.58 -11.97
C ASP A 138 13.82 -17.53 -10.45
N THR A 139 13.10 -16.51 -9.97
CA THR A 139 12.77 -16.30 -8.56
C THR A 139 12.12 -17.54 -7.96
N LYS A 140 12.50 -17.92 -6.74
CA LYS A 140 11.83 -18.97 -5.97
C LYS A 140 10.77 -18.37 -5.07
N PHE A 141 9.60 -18.99 -5.10
CA PHE A 141 8.47 -18.58 -4.29
C PHE A 141 8.53 -19.21 -2.91
N GLY A 142 8.08 -18.45 -1.91
CA GLY A 142 7.96 -18.91 -0.53
C GLY A 142 6.58 -19.48 -0.21
N THR A 143 6.21 -19.39 1.07
CA THR A 143 5.00 -20.01 1.62
C THR A 143 3.98 -19.00 2.17
N TYR A 144 4.31 -17.70 2.18
CA TYR A 144 3.42 -16.67 2.69
C TYR A 144 2.44 -16.24 1.60
N HIS A 145 1.17 -16.62 1.74
CA HIS A 145 0.13 -16.18 0.83
C HIS A 145 -0.34 -14.76 1.15
N TYR A 146 -0.31 -13.89 0.15
CA TYR A 146 -0.78 -12.51 0.23
C TYR A 146 -1.81 -12.26 -0.87
N ASP A 147 -2.97 -11.73 -0.51
CA ASP A 147 -4.03 -11.44 -1.46
C ASP A 147 -4.70 -10.11 -1.13
N VAL A 148 -4.50 -9.11 -1.99
CA VAL A 148 -5.18 -7.82 -1.87
C VAL A 148 -6.66 -7.88 -2.28
N GLY A 149 -7.09 -8.96 -2.90
CA GLY A 149 -8.46 -9.21 -3.39
C GLY A 149 -8.85 -8.30 -4.56
N ASN A 150 -10.12 -8.34 -4.90
CA ASN A 150 -10.72 -7.47 -5.90
C ASN A 150 -11.03 -6.11 -5.27
N LEU A 151 -10.08 -5.19 -5.34
CA LEU A 151 -10.28 -3.80 -4.95
C LEU A 151 -10.73 -2.99 -6.15
N GLN A 152 -11.67 -2.07 -5.91
CA GLN A 152 -12.03 -1.06 -6.88
C GLN A 152 -11.37 0.25 -6.49
N SER A 153 -10.74 0.91 -7.45
CA SER A 153 -10.20 2.25 -7.23
C SER A 153 -11.33 3.27 -7.26
N ASP A 154 -11.31 4.20 -6.30
CA ASP A 154 -12.14 5.41 -6.36
C ASP A 154 -11.61 6.42 -7.39
N ILE A 155 -10.38 6.21 -7.85
CA ILE A 155 -9.67 7.06 -8.80
C ILE A 155 -9.16 6.16 -9.93
N ASP A 156 -9.63 6.38 -11.15
CA ASP A 156 -9.14 5.62 -12.30
C ASP A 156 -7.77 6.13 -12.75
N ILE A 157 -6.74 5.34 -12.49
CA ILE A 157 -5.36 5.62 -12.92
C ILE A 157 -5.05 5.19 -14.37
N GLY A 158 -6.04 4.62 -15.04
CA GLY A 158 -5.95 4.27 -16.48
C GLY A 158 -5.17 3.00 -16.79
N LYS A 159 -4.46 2.38 -15.83
CA LYS A 159 -3.52 1.27 -16.06
C LYS A 159 -3.74 0.10 -15.12
N THR A 160 -3.38 -1.09 -15.60
CA THR A 160 -3.26 -2.33 -14.83
C THR A 160 -1.89 -2.42 -14.17
N SER A 161 -1.75 -3.23 -13.12
CA SER A 161 -0.44 -3.53 -12.51
C SER A 161 0.56 -4.08 -13.51
N GLU A 162 0.13 -4.89 -14.47
CA GLU A 162 0.99 -5.45 -15.52
C GLU A 162 1.57 -4.35 -16.42
N GLU A 163 0.73 -3.42 -16.88
CA GLU A 163 1.16 -2.29 -17.71
C GLU A 163 2.15 -1.38 -16.96
N ILE A 164 1.86 -1.08 -15.70
CA ILE A 164 2.73 -0.28 -14.85
C ILE A 164 4.11 -0.92 -14.69
N LEU A 165 4.16 -2.24 -14.41
CA LEU A 165 5.42 -2.96 -14.26
C LEU A 165 6.23 -2.99 -15.56
N LYS A 166 5.59 -3.24 -16.70
CA LYS A 166 6.25 -3.25 -18.04
C LYS A 166 6.85 -1.89 -18.42
N GLU A 167 6.22 -0.82 -18.01
CA GLU A 167 6.71 0.53 -18.32
C GLU A 167 7.83 0.98 -17.37
N PHE A 168 7.81 0.46 -16.14
CA PHE A 168 8.77 0.88 -15.11
C PHE A 168 10.10 0.14 -15.19
N PHE A 169 10.10 -1.17 -15.54
CA PHE A 169 11.27 -2.04 -15.63
C PHE A 169 11.65 -2.36 -17.08
#